data_7178a08d86dc506839f31dad714bfb01
#
_entry.id   7178a08d86dc506839f31dad714bfb01
#
_cell.length_a   1.000
_cell.length_b   1.000
_cell.length_c   1.000
_cell.angle_alpha   90.00
_cell.angle_beta   90.00
_cell.angle_gamma   90.00
#
_symmetry.space_group_name_H-M   'P 1'
#
loop_
_entity.id
_entity.type
_entity.pdbx_description
1 polymer ?
#
loop_
_entity_poly.entity_id
_entity_poly.type
_entity_poly.pdbx_seq_one_letter_code
_entity_poly.pdbx_strand_id
1 'polypeptide(L)'
;MAALTLPRAAAQDSLNAEQQALRSELYDFLKGEGYLPEIDGDGDIAFKAEGEMHWITVSSADSSPFFVTVIRSAPYVENYDYDRVLHAADELNLYKTAKVEAYDGFAVIKSSMYLRDAEDFTDVFPKLLEGMD
;
A
#
# COMPACT_ATOMS: atom_id res chain seq x y z
N MET A 1 12.24 13.07 7.67
CA MET A 1 11.92 11.73 8.15
C MET A 1 12.58 10.73 7.23
N ALA A 2 13.37 9.86 7.82
CA ALA A 2 13.86 8.77 7.01
C ALA A 2 12.64 8.02 6.47
N ALA A 3 12.47 8.08 5.19
CA ALA A 3 11.41 7.32 4.58
C ALA A 3 11.63 5.86 4.92
N LEU A 4 10.58 5.22 5.40
CA LEU A 4 10.60 3.80 5.57
C LEU A 4 10.81 3.19 4.20
N THR A 5 12.03 2.76 3.91
CA THR A 5 12.32 2.18 2.62
C THR A 5 11.98 0.70 2.70
N LEU A 6 10.90 0.31 2.08
CA LEU A 6 10.59 -1.10 1.94
C LEU A 6 11.57 -1.70 0.94
N PRO A 7 12.12 -2.89 1.24
CA PRO A 7 12.98 -3.55 0.26
C PRO A 7 12.16 -3.92 -0.97
N ARG A 8 12.49 -3.32 -2.10
CA ARG A 8 11.76 -3.53 -3.34
C ARG A 8 12.74 -3.65 -4.46
N ALA A 9 12.42 -4.52 -5.39
CA ALA A 9 13.08 -4.48 -6.67
C ALA A 9 12.78 -3.13 -7.34
N ALA A 10 13.71 -2.62 -8.11
CA ALA A 10 13.53 -1.37 -8.85
C ALA A 10 12.52 -1.54 -10.00
N ALA A 11 11.47 -2.35 -9.76
CA ALA A 11 10.48 -2.71 -10.77
C ALA A 11 9.56 -1.56 -11.15
N GLN A 12 9.49 -0.52 -10.30
CA GLN A 12 8.62 0.62 -10.54
C GLN A 12 9.06 1.46 -11.73
N ASP A 13 10.36 1.43 -12.04
CA ASP A 13 10.91 2.17 -13.17
C ASP A 13 10.54 1.54 -14.50
N SER A 14 10.01 0.33 -14.51
CA SER A 14 9.69 -0.41 -15.72
C SER A 14 8.18 -0.52 -16.00
N LEU A 15 7.37 0.37 -15.43
CA LEU A 15 5.95 0.41 -15.74
C LEU A 15 5.72 0.74 -17.21
N ASN A 16 4.84 -0.01 -17.87
CA ASN A 16 4.46 0.29 -19.23
C ASN A 16 3.48 1.50 -19.26
N ALA A 17 3.12 1.94 -20.46
CA ALA A 17 2.27 3.13 -20.61
C ALA A 17 0.90 2.95 -19.93
N GLU A 18 0.31 1.77 -20.01
CA GLU A 18 -0.99 1.50 -19.39
C GLU A 18 -0.90 1.52 -17.87
N GLN A 19 0.16 0.95 -17.32
CA GLN A 19 0.41 0.94 -15.87
C GLN A 19 0.69 2.36 -15.36
N GLN A 20 1.43 3.15 -16.11
CA GLN A 20 1.67 4.55 -15.78
C GLN A 20 0.37 5.36 -15.81
N ALA A 21 -0.48 5.10 -16.79
CA ALA A 21 -1.78 5.76 -16.88
C ALA A 21 -2.66 5.39 -15.68
N LEU A 22 -2.68 4.12 -15.29
CA LEU A 22 -3.41 3.69 -14.09
C LEU A 22 -2.89 4.42 -12.85
N ARG A 23 -1.57 4.47 -12.68
CA ARG A 23 -0.95 5.17 -11.54
C ARG A 23 -1.39 6.64 -11.50
N SER A 24 -1.40 7.29 -12.65
CA SER A 24 -1.84 8.70 -12.74
C SER A 24 -3.31 8.86 -12.35
N GLU A 25 -4.15 7.96 -12.78
CA GLU A 25 -5.58 7.99 -12.43
C GLU A 25 -5.79 7.78 -10.93
N LEU A 26 -5.04 6.85 -10.32
CA LEU A 26 -5.10 6.62 -8.87
C LEU A 26 -4.59 7.85 -8.10
N TYR A 27 -3.52 8.46 -8.59
CA TYR A 27 -2.97 9.69 -8.03
C TYR A 27 -4.02 10.81 -8.05
N ASP A 28 -4.66 11.00 -9.19
CA ASP A 28 -5.67 12.05 -9.35
C ASP A 28 -6.89 11.80 -8.45
N PHE A 29 -7.28 10.54 -8.32
CA PHE A 29 -8.35 10.16 -7.40
C PHE A 29 -8.01 10.56 -5.96
N LEU A 30 -6.82 10.21 -5.48
CA LEU A 30 -6.40 10.54 -4.12
C LEU A 30 -6.31 12.05 -3.92
N LYS A 31 -5.81 12.76 -4.91
CA LYS A 31 -5.73 14.21 -4.87
C LYS A 31 -7.12 14.82 -4.76
N GLY A 32 -8.08 14.31 -5.54
CA GLY A 32 -9.46 14.76 -5.50
C GLY A 32 -10.14 14.50 -4.16
N GLU A 33 -9.70 13.45 -3.46
CA GLU A 33 -10.23 13.11 -2.13
C GLU A 33 -9.52 13.85 -1.00
N GLY A 34 -8.51 14.66 -1.31
CA GLY A 34 -7.83 15.50 -0.34
C GLY A 34 -6.61 14.89 0.35
N TYR A 35 -6.07 13.80 -0.18
CA TYR A 35 -4.97 13.07 0.48
C TYR A 35 -3.58 13.64 0.20
N LEU A 36 -3.41 14.61 -0.67
CA LEU A 36 -2.12 15.21 -1.02
C LEU A 36 -1.06 14.16 -1.39
N PRO A 37 -1.33 13.31 -2.39
CA PRO A 37 -0.39 12.25 -2.74
C PRO A 37 0.87 12.77 -3.40
N GLU A 38 1.94 11.98 -3.32
CA GLU A 38 3.20 12.26 -3.99
C GLU A 38 3.71 10.96 -4.61
N ILE A 39 4.45 11.06 -5.72
CA ILE A 39 5.17 9.92 -6.28
C ILE A 39 6.54 9.90 -5.61
N ASP A 40 6.86 8.83 -4.91
CA ASP A 40 8.13 8.72 -4.19
C ASP A 40 9.27 8.25 -5.10
N GLY A 41 10.47 8.09 -4.51
CA GLY A 41 11.65 7.68 -5.25
C GLY A 41 11.57 6.27 -5.86
N ASP A 42 10.68 5.43 -5.33
CA ASP A 42 10.45 4.08 -5.86
C ASP A 42 9.36 4.05 -6.93
N GLY A 43 8.74 5.18 -7.22
CA GLY A 43 7.65 5.26 -8.18
C GLY A 43 6.29 4.91 -7.63
N ASP A 44 6.17 4.78 -6.33
CA ASP A 44 4.89 4.50 -5.67
C ASP A 44 4.15 5.79 -5.34
N ILE A 45 2.83 5.68 -5.19
CA ILE A 45 2.05 6.81 -4.71
C ILE A 45 2.08 6.79 -3.19
N ALA A 46 2.69 7.79 -2.58
CA ALA A 46 2.74 7.94 -1.13
C ALA A 46 1.69 8.96 -0.69
N PHE A 47 0.94 8.65 0.35
CA PHE A 47 -0.06 9.57 0.90
C PHE A 47 -0.26 9.29 2.39
N LYS A 48 -0.79 10.27 3.10
CA LYS A 48 -1.08 10.13 4.52
C LYS A 48 -2.60 10.06 4.72
N ALA A 49 -3.04 9.05 5.46
CA ALA A 49 -4.44 8.90 5.85
C ALA A 49 -4.48 8.60 7.34
N GLU A 50 -5.29 9.37 8.07
CA GLU A 50 -5.45 9.23 9.52
C GLU A 50 -4.11 9.26 10.29
N GLY A 51 -3.20 10.09 9.83
CA GLY A 51 -1.88 10.27 10.46
C GLY A 51 -0.85 9.23 10.09
N GLU A 52 -1.21 8.22 9.33
CA GLU A 52 -0.30 7.14 8.95
C GLU A 52 0.05 7.18 7.47
N MET A 53 1.31 6.85 7.16
CA MET A 53 1.75 6.80 5.78
C MET A 53 1.22 5.56 5.08
N HIS A 54 0.79 5.76 3.86
CA HIS A 54 0.32 4.70 2.97
C HIS A 54 1.03 4.80 1.64
N TRP A 55 1.15 3.69 0.95
CA TRP A 55 1.71 3.64 -0.39
C TRP A 55 0.83 2.78 -1.28
N ILE A 56 0.70 3.18 -2.53
CA ILE A 56 0.05 2.35 -3.55
C ILE A 56 1.12 1.98 -4.57
N THR A 57 1.29 0.68 -4.76
CA THR A 57 2.23 0.12 -5.72
C THR A 57 1.47 -0.50 -6.88
N VAL A 58 1.82 -0.11 -8.10
CA VAL A 58 1.31 -0.77 -9.31
C VAL A 58 2.40 -1.74 -9.77
N SER A 59 2.09 -3.01 -9.85
CA SER A 59 3.05 -4.02 -10.26
C SER A 59 3.41 -3.87 -11.75
N SER A 60 4.68 -3.97 -12.06
CA SER A 60 5.15 -3.96 -13.45
C SER A 60 4.94 -5.30 -14.16
N ALA A 61 4.58 -6.35 -13.42
CA ALA A 61 4.41 -7.69 -13.96
C ALA A 61 3.05 -7.94 -14.59
N ASP A 62 2.02 -7.17 -14.20
CA ASP A 62 0.65 -7.43 -14.60
C ASP A 62 -0.01 -6.17 -15.14
N SER A 63 -0.65 -6.27 -16.29
CA SER A 63 -1.37 -5.13 -16.87
C SER A 63 -2.76 -5.45 -17.37
N SER A 64 -3.13 -6.73 -17.40
CA SER A 64 -4.46 -7.11 -17.86
C SER A 64 -4.89 -8.43 -17.19
N PRO A 65 -5.45 -8.37 -15.98
CA PRO A 65 -5.69 -7.17 -15.15
C PRO A 65 -4.43 -6.62 -14.51
N PHE A 66 -4.51 -5.39 -14.04
CA PHE A 66 -3.45 -4.77 -13.24
C PHE A 66 -3.41 -5.38 -11.85
N PHE A 67 -2.23 -5.44 -11.25
CA PHE A 67 -2.08 -5.86 -9.85
C PHE A 67 -1.60 -4.68 -9.02
N VAL A 68 -2.37 -4.34 -8.00
CA VAL A 68 -2.12 -3.17 -7.16
C VAL A 68 -2.09 -3.58 -5.70
N THR A 69 -1.12 -3.03 -4.95
CA THR A 69 -1.00 -3.27 -3.51
C THR A 69 -1.06 -1.93 -2.79
N VAL A 70 -1.88 -1.86 -1.76
CA VAL A 70 -1.90 -0.74 -0.83
C VAL A 70 -1.18 -1.18 0.44
N ILE A 71 -0.23 -0.37 0.88
CA ILE A 71 0.63 -0.67 2.03
C ILE A 71 0.46 0.44 3.07
N ARG A 72 0.28 0.06 4.32
CA ARG A 72 0.27 0.98 5.44
C ARG A 72 1.39 0.63 6.40
N SER A 73 2.13 1.64 6.83
CA SER A 73 3.14 1.48 7.88
C SER A 73 2.48 1.49 9.25
N ALA A 74 2.91 0.60 10.12
CA ALA A 74 2.43 0.51 11.49
C ALA A 74 3.64 0.31 12.42
N PRO A 75 4.33 1.39 12.81
CA PRO A 75 5.48 1.27 13.71
C PRO A 75 5.04 0.80 15.08
N TYR A 76 5.83 -0.07 15.70
CA TYR A 76 5.55 -0.51 17.06
C TYR A 76 5.97 0.57 18.05
N VAL A 77 5.36 0.55 19.22
CA VAL A 77 5.92 1.26 20.36
C VAL A 77 7.09 0.46 20.92
N GLU A 78 8.04 1.14 21.54
CA GLU A 78 9.32 0.57 21.98
C GLU A 78 9.21 -0.66 22.87
N ASN A 79 8.17 -0.74 23.69
CA ASN A 79 8.03 -1.81 24.68
C ASN A 79 7.26 -3.04 24.17
N TYR A 80 6.92 -3.08 22.88
CA TYR A 80 6.37 -4.30 22.30
C TYR A 80 7.50 -5.16 21.77
N ASP A 81 7.50 -6.43 22.11
CA ASP A 81 8.48 -7.31 21.56
C ASP A 81 8.02 -7.87 20.20
N TYR A 82 9.00 -8.25 19.41
CA TYR A 82 8.79 -8.72 18.05
C TYR A 82 7.91 -9.97 18.00
N ASP A 83 8.09 -10.90 18.97
CA ASP A 83 7.32 -12.15 19.00
C ASP A 83 5.84 -11.90 19.20
N ARG A 84 5.49 -10.94 20.03
CA ARG A 84 4.09 -10.56 20.26
C ARG A 84 3.45 -9.94 19.02
N VAL A 85 4.20 -9.10 18.32
CA VAL A 85 3.73 -8.49 17.08
C VAL A 85 3.56 -9.55 16.01
N LEU A 86 4.50 -10.48 15.90
CA LEU A 86 4.44 -11.57 14.95
C LEU A 86 3.23 -12.47 15.21
N HIS A 87 2.95 -12.76 16.47
CA HIS A 87 1.78 -13.55 16.86
C HIS A 87 0.47 -12.84 16.50
N ALA A 88 0.40 -11.54 16.77
CA ALA A 88 -0.77 -10.74 16.40
C ALA A 88 -0.96 -10.69 14.88
N ALA A 89 0.16 -10.60 14.13
CA ALA A 89 0.12 -10.61 12.68
C ALA A 89 -0.44 -11.94 12.15
N ASP A 90 -0.02 -13.05 12.73
CA ASP A 90 -0.52 -14.38 12.34
C ASP A 90 -2.03 -14.49 12.56
N GLU A 91 -2.54 -13.97 13.66
CA GLU A 91 -3.98 -13.95 13.91
C GLU A 91 -4.75 -13.09 12.91
N LEU A 92 -4.24 -11.88 12.67
CA LEU A 92 -4.89 -10.94 11.75
C LEU A 92 -4.89 -11.45 10.31
N ASN A 93 -3.84 -12.18 9.93
CA ASN A 93 -3.74 -12.72 8.58
C ASN A 93 -4.77 -13.81 8.27
N LEU A 94 -5.48 -14.29 9.27
CA LEU A 94 -6.58 -15.22 9.08
C LEU A 94 -7.87 -14.52 8.66
N TYR A 95 -7.92 -13.20 8.80
CA TYR A 95 -9.14 -12.41 8.57
C TYR A 95 -8.93 -11.42 7.44
N LYS A 96 -9.97 -11.20 6.66
CA LYS A 96 -10.03 -10.18 5.61
C LYS A 96 -8.94 -10.32 4.54
N THR A 97 -8.91 -9.36 3.63
CA THR A 97 -7.94 -9.31 2.54
C THR A 97 -6.63 -8.65 2.94
N ALA A 98 -6.63 -7.90 4.03
CA ALA A 98 -5.41 -7.26 4.52
C ALA A 98 -4.49 -8.30 5.16
N LYS A 99 -3.21 -8.20 4.86
CA LYS A 99 -2.16 -9.05 5.42
C LYS A 99 -1.19 -8.19 6.20
N VAL A 100 -0.62 -8.76 7.26
CA VAL A 100 0.35 -8.07 8.10
C VAL A 100 1.68 -8.78 7.98
N GLU A 101 2.72 -7.99 7.69
CA GLU A 101 4.10 -8.48 7.69
C GLU A 101 4.85 -7.77 8.81
N ALA A 102 5.43 -8.56 9.72
CA ALA A 102 6.16 -8.03 10.85
C ALA A 102 7.66 -7.94 10.54
N TYR A 103 8.24 -6.80 10.88
CA TYR A 103 9.67 -6.54 10.75
C TYR A 103 10.19 -6.07 12.12
N ASP A 104 11.50 -6.06 12.28
CA ASP A 104 12.10 -5.57 13.51
C ASP A 104 11.88 -4.06 13.61
N GLY A 105 11.10 -3.63 14.59
CA GLY A 105 10.79 -2.23 14.85
C GLY A 105 9.54 -1.70 14.16
N PHE A 106 8.95 -2.45 13.21
CA PHE A 106 7.73 -1.99 12.53
C PHE A 106 6.99 -3.16 11.90
N ALA A 107 5.76 -2.91 11.52
CA ALA A 107 4.96 -3.83 10.72
C ALA A 107 4.38 -3.08 9.53
N VAL A 108 4.03 -3.78 8.48
CA VAL A 108 3.27 -3.21 7.38
C VAL A 108 1.99 -4.00 7.19
N ILE A 109 0.93 -3.30 6.84
CA ILE A 109 -0.36 -3.90 6.52
C ILE A 109 -0.52 -3.74 5.02
N LYS A 110 -0.78 -4.83 4.32
CA LYS A 110 -0.91 -4.82 2.87
C LYS A 110 -2.26 -5.35 2.45
N SER A 111 -2.81 -4.78 1.40
CA SER A 111 -3.97 -5.34 0.72
C SER A 111 -3.70 -5.27 -0.78
N SER A 112 -3.76 -6.42 -1.44
CA SER A 112 -3.47 -6.52 -2.87
C SER A 112 -4.71 -6.93 -3.64
N MET A 113 -4.84 -6.46 -4.87
CA MET A 113 -5.99 -6.74 -5.69
C MET A 113 -5.67 -6.66 -7.17
N TYR A 114 -6.46 -7.36 -7.97
CA TYR A 114 -6.44 -7.21 -9.41
C TYR A 114 -7.49 -6.20 -9.82
N LEU A 115 -7.15 -5.31 -10.76
CA LEU A 115 -8.04 -4.26 -11.25
C LEU A 115 -8.10 -4.32 -12.76
N ARG A 116 -9.29 -4.13 -13.32
CA ARG A 116 -9.46 -3.93 -14.76
C ARG A 116 -9.13 -2.48 -15.14
N ASP A 117 -9.45 -1.55 -14.24
CA ASP A 117 -9.24 -0.13 -14.43
C ASP A 117 -9.23 0.59 -13.07
N ALA A 118 -9.02 1.90 -13.09
CA ALA A 118 -8.98 2.70 -11.86
C ALA A 118 -10.33 2.73 -11.13
N GLU A 119 -11.43 2.61 -11.85
CA GLU A 119 -12.77 2.64 -11.25
C GLU A 119 -12.98 1.49 -10.29
N ASP A 120 -12.46 0.31 -10.60
CA ASP A 120 -12.52 -0.85 -9.70
C ASP A 120 -11.86 -0.54 -8.36
N PHE A 121 -10.79 0.25 -8.36
CA PHE A 121 -10.09 0.67 -7.15
C PHE A 121 -10.89 1.71 -6.38
N THR A 122 -11.39 2.74 -7.06
CA THR A 122 -12.07 3.84 -6.39
C THR A 122 -13.33 3.38 -5.68
N ASP A 123 -13.99 2.37 -6.22
CA ASP A 123 -15.20 1.81 -5.62
C ASP A 123 -14.94 1.11 -4.29
N VAL A 124 -13.77 0.48 -4.14
CA VAL A 124 -13.46 -0.31 -2.95
C VAL A 124 -12.52 0.40 -1.97
N PHE A 125 -11.92 1.51 -2.39
CA PHE A 125 -10.88 2.18 -1.60
C PHE A 125 -11.32 2.55 -0.17
N PRO A 126 -12.50 3.16 0.05
CA PRO A 126 -12.91 3.49 1.42
C PRO A 126 -13.01 2.27 2.33
N LYS A 127 -13.53 1.17 1.80
CA LYS A 127 -13.63 -0.09 2.54
C LYS A 127 -12.26 -0.70 2.82
N LEU A 128 -11.36 -0.56 1.87
CA LEU A 128 -10.01 -1.08 2.00
C LEU A 128 -9.25 -0.35 3.09
N LEU A 129 -9.31 0.98 3.12
CA LEU A 129 -8.69 1.77 4.20
C LEU A 129 -9.27 1.40 5.56
N GLU A 130 -10.58 1.26 5.65
CA GLU A 130 -11.26 0.85 6.87
C GLU A 130 -10.75 -0.50 7.37
N GLY A 131 -10.55 -1.44 6.46
CA GLY A 131 -10.05 -2.78 6.79
C GLY A 131 -8.59 -2.82 7.21
N MET A 132 -7.82 -1.78 6.90
CA MET A 132 -6.40 -1.68 7.26
C MET A 132 -6.17 -0.93 8.58
N ASP A 133 -7.19 -0.38 9.18
CA ASP A 133 -7.09 0.30 10.48
C ASP A 133 -7.10 -0.73 11.66
#